data_5dbdf1f70fd7dd2f026b5683fdbdf1e8
#
_entry.id   5dbdf1f70fd7dd2f026b5683fdbdf1e8
#
_cell.length_a   1.000
_cell.length_b   1.000
_cell.length_c   1.000
_cell.angle_alpha   90.00
_cell.angle_beta   90.00
_cell.angle_gamma   90.00
#
_symmetry.space_group_name_H-M   'P 1'
#
loop_
_entity.id
_entity.type
_entity.pdbx_description
1 polymer ?
#
loop_
_entity_poly.entity_id
_entity_poly.type
_entity_poly.pdbx_seq_one_letter_code
_entity_poly.pdbx_strand_id
1 'polypeptide(L)'
;IKSSAASDVYKRQYLKQQLGLNAVPARAGKINPETQFVLEHFGIPVPKLVDDLYPRLSDIRLAQPPTVGPDASLRDVGRLFVEHEGLKSVPVLDQENNIVGIITVGDLAKRYYNELSIQDLDDGETDYRSIVHTLDGQLICGDLTHTFNGKIKIGASEPKTLSTAIKNGDLVIIGDRVEAQLAVLEAGAAGLILTRDTEIMPIVLQTALRYKAVVISTPYDTYTTARLINQSIQVRLVMTKNLVTLKTTDLLSDVREKMLAAKFVNYPVLERG
;
A
#
# COMPACT_ATOMS: atom_id res chain seq x y z
N ILE A 1 -17.15 -18.35 -52.87
CA ILE A 1 -16.04 -17.60 -53.50
C ILE A 1 -14.89 -17.61 -52.49
N LYS A 2 -13.91 -18.50 -52.74
CA LYS A 2 -12.63 -18.48 -51.98
C LYS A 2 -11.82 -17.32 -52.58
N SER A 3 -12.08 -16.13 -52.12
CA SER A 3 -11.23 -14.98 -52.35
C SER A 3 -9.85 -15.27 -51.70
N SER A 4 -8.77 -14.99 -52.41
CA SER A 4 -7.43 -15.07 -51.85
C SER A 4 -7.35 -14.06 -50.69
N ALA A 5 -7.51 -14.53 -49.50
CA ALA A 5 -7.74 -13.71 -48.29
C ALA A 5 -6.68 -12.61 -48.09
N ALA A 6 -5.44 -12.80 -48.56
CA ALA A 6 -4.36 -11.85 -48.36
C ALA A 6 -4.52 -10.56 -49.20
N SER A 7 -4.92 -10.65 -50.50
CA SER A 7 -5.07 -9.46 -51.37
C SER A 7 -6.17 -8.53 -50.86
N ASP A 8 -7.27 -9.09 -50.33
CA ASP A 8 -8.37 -8.31 -49.78
C ASP A 8 -8.02 -7.64 -48.45
N VAL A 9 -7.20 -8.27 -47.64
CA VAL A 9 -6.72 -7.72 -46.36
C VAL A 9 -5.88 -6.47 -46.63
N TYR A 10 -4.93 -6.51 -47.55
CA TYR A 10 -4.08 -5.37 -47.87
C TYR A 10 -4.82 -4.24 -48.57
N LYS A 11 -5.80 -4.54 -49.46
CA LYS A 11 -6.67 -3.52 -50.05
C LYS A 11 -7.48 -2.78 -48.98
N ARG A 12 -8.02 -3.51 -48.02
CA ARG A 12 -8.75 -2.91 -46.88
C ARG A 12 -7.82 -2.10 -45.96
N GLN A 13 -6.60 -2.55 -45.71
CA GLN A 13 -5.62 -1.79 -44.99
C GLN A 13 -5.30 -0.47 -45.66
N TYR A 14 -5.03 -0.49 -47.00
CA TYR A 14 -4.77 0.72 -47.78
C TYR A 14 -5.94 1.70 -47.70
N LEU A 15 -7.17 1.22 -47.90
CA LEU A 15 -8.36 2.06 -47.76
C LEU A 15 -8.47 2.68 -46.35
N LYS A 16 -8.24 1.90 -45.30
CA LYS A 16 -8.28 2.41 -43.92
C LYS A 16 -7.22 3.47 -43.69
N GLN A 17 -6.03 3.28 -44.20
CA GLN A 17 -4.94 4.27 -44.09
C GLN A 17 -5.31 5.58 -44.83
N GLN A 18 -5.93 5.51 -46.01
CA GLN A 18 -6.43 6.69 -46.72
C GLN A 18 -7.49 7.46 -45.92
N LEU A 19 -8.24 6.77 -45.09
CA LEU A 19 -9.23 7.35 -44.18
C LEU A 19 -8.62 7.82 -42.83
N GLY A 20 -7.28 7.83 -42.69
CA GLY A 20 -6.59 8.22 -41.47
C GLY A 20 -6.72 7.20 -40.30
N LEU A 21 -7.18 5.99 -40.59
CA LEU A 21 -7.34 4.94 -39.59
C LEU A 21 -6.14 4.02 -39.56
N ASN A 22 -5.60 3.80 -38.35
CA ASN A 22 -4.52 2.83 -38.17
C ASN A 22 -5.10 1.40 -38.25
N ALA A 23 -4.69 0.63 -39.24
CA ALA A 23 -5.17 -0.73 -39.49
C ALA A 23 -3.99 -1.69 -39.72
N VAL A 24 -3.96 -2.79 -38.97
CA VAL A 24 -2.98 -3.86 -39.10
C VAL A 24 -3.61 -5.03 -39.87
N PRO A 25 -2.97 -5.55 -40.97
CA PRO A 25 -3.48 -6.70 -41.70
C PRO A 25 -3.40 -7.95 -40.83
N ALA A 26 -4.51 -8.66 -40.70
CA ALA A 26 -4.59 -9.87 -39.90
C ALA A 26 -5.32 -10.99 -40.69
N ARG A 27 -5.06 -12.22 -40.32
CA ARG A 27 -5.64 -13.43 -40.86
C ARG A 27 -6.13 -14.39 -39.77
N ALA A 28 -7.20 -15.10 -40.05
CA ALA A 28 -7.80 -16.08 -39.12
C ALA A 28 -7.42 -17.54 -39.42
N GLY A 29 -6.45 -17.79 -40.29
CA GLY A 29 -6.07 -19.15 -40.66
C GLY A 29 -4.70 -19.24 -41.32
N LYS A 30 -4.32 -20.46 -41.73
CA LYS A 30 -3.06 -20.71 -42.44
C LYS A 30 -3.11 -20.07 -43.82
N ILE A 31 -1.98 -19.59 -44.28
CA ILE A 31 -1.81 -19.09 -45.66
C ILE A 31 -1.66 -20.30 -46.58
N ASN A 32 -2.29 -20.26 -47.74
CA ASN A 32 -2.05 -21.25 -48.77
C ASN A 32 -0.70 -20.99 -49.47
N PRO A 33 -0.09 -22.02 -50.10
CA PRO A 33 1.21 -21.89 -50.74
C PRO A 33 1.30 -20.81 -51.81
N GLU A 34 0.21 -20.61 -52.60
CA GLU A 34 0.14 -19.60 -53.63
C GLU A 34 0.21 -18.18 -53.06
N THR A 35 -0.53 -17.93 -52.01
CA THR A 35 -0.50 -16.63 -51.28
C THR A 35 0.86 -16.40 -50.64
N GLN A 36 1.47 -17.42 -50.05
CA GLN A 36 2.80 -17.33 -49.50
C GLN A 36 3.84 -16.96 -50.54
N PHE A 37 3.83 -17.64 -51.68
CA PHE A 37 4.71 -17.34 -52.80
C PHE A 37 4.57 -15.88 -53.30
N VAL A 38 3.35 -15.38 -53.44
CA VAL A 38 3.08 -14.00 -53.89
C VAL A 38 3.61 -13.00 -52.86
N LEU A 39 3.38 -13.22 -51.57
CA LEU A 39 3.87 -12.33 -50.49
C LEU A 39 5.40 -12.29 -50.48
N GLU A 40 6.05 -13.43 -50.60
CA GLU A 40 7.51 -13.54 -50.64
C GLU A 40 8.08 -12.87 -51.89
N HIS A 41 7.47 -13.13 -53.06
CA HIS A 41 7.93 -12.55 -54.31
C HIS A 41 7.90 -11.01 -54.33
N PHE A 42 6.90 -10.40 -53.67
CA PHE A 42 6.74 -8.94 -53.62
C PHE A 42 7.32 -8.34 -52.34
N GLY A 43 7.96 -9.12 -51.46
CA GLY A 43 8.53 -8.65 -50.20
C GLY A 43 7.50 -8.09 -49.22
N ILE A 44 6.24 -8.55 -49.32
CA ILE A 44 5.14 -8.11 -48.48
C ILE A 44 5.11 -8.97 -47.20
N PRO A 45 5.14 -8.36 -45.99
CA PRO A 45 5.10 -9.13 -44.74
C PRO A 45 3.80 -9.94 -44.63
N VAL A 46 3.90 -11.13 -44.08
CA VAL A 46 2.74 -12.01 -43.85
C VAL A 46 1.76 -11.36 -42.87
N PRO A 47 0.45 -11.32 -43.16
CA PRO A 47 -0.53 -10.80 -42.21
C PRO A 47 -0.48 -11.53 -40.86
N LYS A 48 -0.62 -10.79 -39.77
CA LYS A 48 -0.59 -11.34 -38.42
C LYS A 48 -1.67 -12.43 -38.26
N LEU A 49 -1.27 -13.62 -37.78
CA LEU A 49 -2.24 -14.63 -37.39
C LEU A 49 -2.99 -14.18 -36.14
N VAL A 50 -4.31 -14.24 -36.18
CA VAL A 50 -5.18 -14.04 -35.03
C VAL A 50 -5.85 -15.38 -34.74
N ASP A 51 -5.45 -16.01 -33.66
CA ASP A 51 -5.91 -17.35 -33.30
C ASP A 51 -7.36 -17.36 -32.84
N ASP A 52 -7.75 -16.32 -32.11
CA ASP A 52 -9.15 -16.07 -31.74
C ASP A 52 -9.48 -14.56 -31.69
N LEU A 53 -10.76 -14.26 -31.58
CA LEU A 53 -11.30 -12.90 -31.46
C LEU A 53 -11.96 -12.67 -30.09
N TYR A 54 -11.75 -13.57 -29.16
CA TYR A 54 -12.32 -13.42 -27.82
C TYR A 54 -11.61 -12.31 -27.07
N PRO A 55 -12.34 -11.32 -26.54
CA PRO A 55 -11.75 -10.19 -25.84
C PRO A 55 -11.09 -10.64 -24.55
N ARG A 56 -9.87 -10.11 -24.30
CA ARG A 56 -9.04 -10.39 -23.14
C ARG A 56 -8.87 -9.15 -22.26
N LEU A 57 -8.38 -9.32 -21.07
CA LEU A 57 -8.05 -8.18 -20.20
C LEU A 57 -7.01 -7.24 -20.82
N SER A 58 -6.09 -7.74 -21.67
CA SER A 58 -5.15 -6.92 -22.44
C SER A 58 -5.81 -5.96 -23.43
N ASP A 59 -7.06 -6.22 -23.82
CA ASP A 59 -7.77 -5.43 -24.82
C ASP A 59 -8.52 -4.24 -24.20
N ILE A 60 -8.54 -4.13 -22.90
CA ILE A 60 -9.16 -3.02 -22.17
C ILE A 60 -8.10 -2.19 -21.43
N ARG A 61 -8.44 -0.92 -21.18
CA ARG A 61 -7.59 -0.04 -20.40
C ARG A 61 -7.68 -0.41 -18.92
N LEU A 62 -6.58 -0.86 -18.36
CA LEU A 62 -6.45 -1.16 -16.93
C LEU A 62 -5.96 0.09 -16.18
N ALA A 63 -6.46 0.26 -14.96
CA ALA A 63 -5.96 1.29 -14.06
C ALA A 63 -4.57 0.91 -13.52
N GLN A 64 -3.71 1.90 -13.36
CA GLN A 64 -2.40 1.76 -12.72
C GLN A 64 -2.40 2.61 -11.44
N PRO A 65 -2.92 2.08 -10.33
CA PRO A 65 -2.96 2.81 -9.07
C PRO A 65 -1.55 2.95 -8.47
N PRO A 66 -1.34 3.94 -7.58
CA PRO A 66 -0.14 3.98 -6.75
C PRO A 66 -0.04 2.72 -5.89
N THR A 67 1.17 2.32 -5.55
CA THR A 67 1.46 1.13 -4.74
C THR A 67 2.23 1.52 -3.48
N VAL A 68 2.20 0.66 -2.46
CA VAL A 68 2.98 0.82 -1.23
C VAL A 68 3.70 -0.47 -0.88
N GLY A 69 4.76 -0.36 -0.06
CA GLY A 69 5.38 -1.53 0.55
C GLY A 69 4.59 -2.03 1.77
N PRO A 70 4.84 -3.28 2.23
CA PRO A 70 4.15 -3.87 3.38
C PRO A 70 4.44 -3.11 4.69
N ASP A 71 5.58 -2.43 4.78
CA ASP A 71 6.01 -1.67 5.96
C ASP A 71 5.53 -0.21 5.95
N ALA A 72 4.84 0.23 4.90
CA ALA A 72 4.21 1.55 4.85
C ALA A 72 3.18 1.69 5.98
N SER A 73 3.02 2.90 6.49
CA SER A 73 2.04 3.20 7.54
C SER A 73 0.63 3.38 6.98
N LEU A 74 -0.39 3.22 7.83
CA LEU A 74 -1.76 3.56 7.43
C LEU A 74 -1.91 5.05 7.11
N ARG A 75 -1.06 5.92 7.68
CA ARG A 75 -0.98 7.35 7.34
C ARG A 75 -0.59 7.55 5.87
N ASP A 76 0.41 6.81 5.38
CA ASP A 76 0.87 6.92 3.99
C ASP A 76 -0.24 6.50 3.02
N VAL A 77 -0.91 5.39 3.31
CA VAL A 77 -2.06 4.93 2.50
C VAL A 77 -3.22 5.91 2.56
N GLY A 78 -3.51 6.46 3.74
CA GLY A 78 -4.55 7.48 3.91
C GLY A 78 -4.28 8.73 3.06
N ARG A 79 -3.02 9.19 2.97
CA ARG A 79 -2.59 10.29 2.09
C ARG A 79 -2.86 9.96 0.62
N LEU A 80 -2.51 8.74 0.16
CA LEU A 80 -2.78 8.34 -1.21
C LEU A 80 -4.27 8.38 -1.58
N PHE A 81 -5.15 7.97 -0.67
CA PHE A 81 -6.60 8.06 -0.90
C PHE A 81 -7.11 9.51 -0.97
N VAL A 82 -6.47 10.43 -0.26
CA VAL A 82 -6.80 11.87 -0.31
C VAL A 82 -6.25 12.52 -1.57
N GLU A 83 -5.02 12.20 -1.96
CA GLU A 83 -4.34 12.80 -3.12
C GLU A 83 -4.87 12.30 -4.46
N HIS A 84 -5.42 11.08 -4.50
CA HIS A 84 -5.92 10.45 -5.74
C HIS A 84 -7.43 10.27 -5.66
N GLU A 85 -8.16 11.26 -6.18
CA GLU A 85 -9.62 11.20 -6.21
C GLU A 85 -10.14 9.95 -6.93
N GLY A 86 -11.07 9.25 -6.29
CA GLY A 86 -11.65 8.01 -6.84
C GLY A 86 -10.83 6.74 -6.60
N LEU A 87 -9.62 6.83 -6.01
CA LEU A 87 -8.85 5.66 -5.60
C LEU A 87 -9.59 4.94 -4.46
N LYS A 88 -9.85 3.64 -4.64
CA LYS A 88 -10.58 2.82 -3.65
C LYS A 88 -9.73 1.72 -3.02
N SER A 89 -8.62 1.39 -3.64
CA SER A 89 -7.69 0.36 -3.18
C SER A 89 -6.27 0.67 -3.63
N VAL A 90 -5.31 0.26 -2.80
CA VAL A 90 -3.88 0.41 -3.06
C VAL A 90 -3.25 -0.99 -3.02
N PRO A 91 -2.62 -1.45 -4.10
CA PRO A 91 -1.86 -2.69 -4.10
C PRO A 91 -0.62 -2.56 -3.20
N VAL A 92 -0.30 -3.65 -2.50
CA VAL A 92 0.89 -3.75 -1.65
C VAL A 92 1.89 -4.67 -2.34
N LEU A 93 3.08 -4.15 -2.62
CA LEU A 93 4.14 -4.86 -3.31
C LEU A 93 5.32 -5.10 -2.37
N ASP A 94 5.94 -6.28 -2.47
CA ASP A 94 7.21 -6.56 -1.80
C ASP A 94 8.41 -5.92 -2.53
N GLN A 95 9.62 -6.16 -2.03
CA GLN A 95 10.86 -5.64 -2.62
C GLN A 95 11.17 -6.20 -4.01
N GLU A 96 10.55 -7.33 -4.38
CA GLU A 96 10.68 -8.01 -5.67
C GLU A 96 9.58 -7.61 -6.66
N ASN A 97 8.73 -6.62 -6.28
CA ASN A 97 7.54 -6.17 -7.00
C ASN A 97 6.44 -7.24 -7.15
N ASN A 98 6.41 -8.26 -6.28
CA ASN A 98 5.28 -9.16 -6.23
C ASN A 98 4.16 -8.56 -5.40
N ILE A 99 2.92 -8.79 -5.82
CA ILE A 99 1.77 -8.34 -5.04
C ILE A 99 1.57 -9.27 -3.83
N VAL A 100 1.66 -8.70 -2.63
CA VAL A 100 1.50 -9.43 -1.35
C VAL A 100 0.19 -9.12 -0.65
N GLY A 101 -0.51 -8.09 -1.08
CA GLY A 101 -1.79 -7.70 -0.50
C GLY A 101 -2.46 -6.55 -1.23
N ILE A 102 -3.66 -6.24 -0.78
CA ILE A 102 -4.41 -5.03 -1.15
C ILE A 102 -4.94 -4.39 0.14
N ILE A 103 -4.88 -3.07 0.21
CA ILE A 103 -5.53 -2.29 1.25
C ILE A 103 -6.61 -1.38 0.64
N THR A 104 -7.77 -1.30 1.26
CA THR A 104 -8.92 -0.52 0.79
C THR A 104 -9.29 0.57 1.78
N VAL A 105 -10.08 1.56 1.32
CA VAL A 105 -10.72 2.56 2.21
C VAL A 105 -11.57 1.87 3.29
N GLY A 106 -12.21 0.73 2.95
CA GLY A 106 -13.01 -0.06 3.89
C GLY A 106 -12.17 -0.68 5.01
N ASP A 107 -10.93 -1.09 4.72
CA ASP A 107 -10.02 -1.63 5.74
C ASP A 107 -9.58 -0.53 6.71
N LEU A 108 -9.25 0.67 6.20
CA LEU A 108 -8.97 1.83 7.05
C LEU A 108 -10.17 2.22 7.91
N ALA A 109 -11.37 2.24 7.33
CA ALA A 109 -12.59 2.56 8.07
C ALA A 109 -12.89 1.54 9.17
N LYS A 110 -12.78 0.24 8.88
CA LYS A 110 -12.94 -0.82 9.90
C LYS A 110 -11.95 -0.66 11.03
N ARG A 111 -10.68 -0.41 10.69
CA ARG A 111 -9.65 -0.19 11.69
C ARG A 111 -10.00 1.02 12.56
N TYR A 112 -10.34 2.16 11.96
CA TYR A 112 -10.74 3.38 12.66
C TYR A 112 -11.91 3.16 13.64
N TYR A 113 -12.94 2.42 13.24
CA TYR A 113 -14.10 2.15 14.10
C TYR A 113 -13.82 1.11 15.21
N ASN A 114 -12.91 0.18 14.97
CA ASN A 114 -12.51 -0.80 15.99
C ASN A 114 -11.57 -0.21 17.04
N GLU A 115 -10.88 0.88 16.72
CA GLU A 115 -9.93 1.59 17.58
C GLU A 115 -10.59 2.63 18.51
N LEU A 116 -11.74 2.35 19.06
CA LEU A 116 -12.34 3.23 20.09
C LEU A 116 -11.48 3.32 21.38
N SER A 117 -10.42 2.55 21.51
CA SER A 117 -9.44 2.68 22.59
C SER A 117 -8.05 2.99 22.03
N ILE A 118 -7.49 4.15 22.40
CA ILE A 118 -6.08 4.57 22.13
C ILE A 118 -5.06 3.52 22.63
N GLN A 119 -5.53 2.48 23.31
CA GLN A 119 -4.70 1.52 24.06
C GLN A 119 -4.25 0.31 23.22
N ASP A 120 -4.84 0.10 22.06
CA ASP A 120 -4.68 -1.16 21.33
C ASP A 120 -3.81 -1.03 20.05
N LEU A 121 -2.56 -0.54 20.22
CA LEU A 121 -1.46 -0.91 19.31
C LEU A 121 -0.97 -2.34 19.67
N ASP A 122 -1.81 -3.11 20.30
CA ASP A 122 -1.51 -4.34 21.05
C ASP A 122 -1.19 -5.56 20.15
N ASP A 123 -1.07 -5.38 18.84
CA ASP A 123 -0.67 -6.47 17.94
C ASP A 123 0.86 -6.69 17.89
N GLY A 124 1.62 -6.04 18.78
CA GLY A 124 3.02 -6.36 19.07
C GLY A 124 4.03 -6.15 17.93
N GLU A 125 3.63 -5.54 16.83
CA GLU A 125 4.43 -5.48 15.61
C GLU A 125 4.71 -4.06 15.08
N THR A 126 4.22 -3.01 15.73
CA THR A 126 4.54 -1.63 15.32
C THR A 126 5.96 -1.28 15.76
N ASP A 127 6.85 -0.95 14.83
CA ASP A 127 8.20 -0.52 15.15
C ASP A 127 8.26 0.98 15.47
N TYR A 128 9.30 1.37 16.23
CA TYR A 128 9.51 2.77 16.56
C TYR A 128 9.78 3.66 15.35
N ARG A 129 10.32 3.13 14.25
CA ARG A 129 10.55 3.88 12.99
C ARG A 129 9.23 4.34 12.38
N SER A 130 8.24 3.45 12.36
CA SER A 130 6.90 3.77 11.87
C SER A 130 6.23 4.85 12.73
N ILE A 131 6.43 4.81 14.05
CA ILE A 131 5.95 5.84 14.98
C ILE A 131 6.62 7.19 14.69
N VAL A 132 7.97 7.22 14.61
CA VAL A 132 8.73 8.44 14.28
C VAL A 132 8.27 9.03 12.96
N HIS A 133 8.18 8.21 11.91
CA HIS A 133 7.73 8.65 10.59
C HIS A 133 6.29 9.22 10.62
N THR A 134 5.38 8.51 11.29
CA THR A 134 3.97 8.92 11.38
C THR A 134 3.78 10.21 12.16
N LEU A 135 4.59 10.45 13.17
CA LEU A 135 4.49 11.65 14.02
C LEU A 135 5.36 12.82 13.52
N ASP A 136 5.93 12.72 12.30
CA ASP A 136 6.93 13.68 11.80
C ASP A 136 7.98 13.99 12.87
N GLY A 137 8.36 12.95 13.61
CA GLY A 137 9.14 13.05 14.83
C GLY A 137 10.64 12.92 14.61
N GLN A 138 11.37 13.18 15.67
CA GLN A 138 12.83 12.98 15.75
C GLN A 138 13.18 12.06 16.90
N LEU A 139 14.08 11.11 16.67
CA LEU A 139 14.64 10.31 17.73
C LEU A 139 15.64 11.14 18.55
N ILE A 140 15.39 11.27 19.85
CA ILE A 140 16.31 11.92 20.80
C ILE A 140 17.31 10.90 21.36
N CYS A 141 16.82 9.75 21.81
CA CYS A 141 17.66 8.64 22.26
C CYS A 141 16.92 7.30 22.19
N GLY A 142 17.65 6.21 22.24
CA GLY A 142 17.14 4.84 22.21
C GLY A 142 17.40 4.14 20.87
N ASP A 143 16.83 2.95 20.72
CA ASP A 143 16.99 2.10 19.54
C ASP A 143 15.65 1.89 18.82
N LEU A 144 15.59 2.29 17.54
CA LEU A 144 14.41 2.15 16.69
C LEU A 144 14.25 0.74 16.10
N THR A 145 15.22 -0.16 16.31
CA THR A 145 15.17 -1.51 15.71
C THR A 145 14.25 -2.46 16.50
N HIS A 146 13.88 -2.08 17.72
CA HIS A 146 12.98 -2.86 18.54
C HIS A 146 11.51 -2.57 18.20
N THR A 147 10.68 -3.59 18.35
CA THR A 147 9.23 -3.45 18.28
C THR A 147 8.67 -2.97 19.61
N PHE A 148 7.61 -2.18 19.53
CA PHE A 148 6.88 -1.71 20.68
C PHE A 148 5.85 -2.77 21.12
N ASN A 149 5.88 -3.19 22.38
CA ASN A 149 5.05 -4.28 22.93
C ASN A 149 4.11 -3.84 24.08
N GLY A 150 4.02 -2.55 24.35
CA GLY A 150 3.22 -2.03 25.46
C GLY A 150 1.99 -1.27 24.98
N LYS A 151 1.37 -0.55 25.90
CA LYS A 151 0.24 0.33 25.62
C LYS A 151 0.67 1.77 25.46
N ILE A 152 -0.06 2.51 24.63
CA ILE A 152 0.11 3.95 24.56
C ILE A 152 -0.68 4.60 25.68
N LYS A 153 -0.01 5.45 26.43
CA LYS A 153 -0.59 6.21 27.55
C LYS A 153 -0.42 7.70 27.33
N ILE A 154 -1.33 8.49 27.88
CA ILE A 154 -1.20 9.94 27.92
C ILE A 154 -0.80 10.36 29.33
N GLY A 155 0.34 11.01 29.43
CA GLY A 155 0.92 11.51 30.68
C GLY A 155 0.26 12.79 31.20
N ALA A 156 -1.08 12.81 31.34
CA ALA A 156 -1.82 14.00 31.76
C ALA A 156 -1.96 14.15 33.28
N SER A 157 -1.91 13.03 34.01
CA SER A 157 -2.11 13.02 35.47
C SER A 157 -0.89 13.52 36.24
N GLU A 158 -1.02 13.65 37.58
CA GLU A 158 0.09 13.99 38.46
C GLU A 158 1.14 12.86 38.51
N PRO A 159 2.43 13.17 38.79
CA PRO A 159 3.52 12.20 38.76
C PRO A 159 3.26 10.94 39.59
N LYS A 160 2.71 11.08 40.80
CA LYS A 160 2.37 9.95 41.69
C LYS A 160 1.32 9.02 41.08
N THR A 161 0.31 9.56 40.42
CA THR A 161 -0.72 8.79 39.75
C THR A 161 -0.17 8.12 38.49
N LEU A 162 0.70 8.80 37.76
CA LEU A 162 1.36 8.26 36.57
C LEU A 162 2.22 7.05 36.91
N SER A 163 3.05 7.15 37.97
CA SER A 163 3.95 6.05 38.36
C SER A 163 3.21 4.75 38.71
N THR A 164 1.96 4.84 39.14
CA THR A 164 1.12 3.65 39.44
C THR A 164 0.34 3.15 38.23
N ALA A 165 0.06 4.01 37.26
CA ALA A 165 -0.71 3.70 36.07
C ALA A 165 0.14 3.14 34.92
N ILE A 166 1.45 3.47 34.89
CA ILE A 166 2.39 3.03 33.86
C ILE A 166 2.87 1.62 34.16
N LYS A 167 2.94 0.79 33.13
CA LYS A 167 3.49 -0.56 33.18
C LYS A 167 4.79 -0.63 32.38
N ASN A 168 5.58 -1.64 32.71
CA ASN A 168 6.76 -1.94 31.91
C ASN A 168 6.37 -2.20 30.45
N GLY A 169 7.06 -1.51 29.54
CA GLY A 169 6.78 -1.59 28.10
C GLY A 169 5.84 -0.51 27.57
N ASP A 170 5.15 0.26 28.41
CA ASP A 170 4.26 1.34 27.95
C ASP A 170 5.04 2.49 27.29
N LEU A 171 4.46 3.10 26.24
CA LEU A 171 4.96 4.31 25.59
C LEU A 171 4.07 5.49 25.98
N VAL A 172 4.66 6.57 26.47
CA VAL A 172 3.89 7.66 27.10
C VAL A 172 4.01 8.94 26.31
N ILE A 173 2.87 9.45 25.83
CA ILE A 173 2.76 10.79 25.23
C ILE A 173 2.72 11.82 26.35
N ILE A 174 3.67 12.74 26.37
CA ILE A 174 3.85 13.69 27.48
C ILE A 174 4.42 15.02 26.97
N GLY A 175 4.07 16.11 27.64
CA GLY A 175 4.62 17.43 27.38
C GLY A 175 5.85 17.73 28.23
N ASP A 176 6.01 19.00 28.59
CA ASP A 176 7.19 19.63 29.20
C ASP A 176 7.39 19.41 30.71
N ARG A 177 6.49 18.66 31.36
CA ARG A 177 6.54 18.45 32.81
C ARG A 177 7.65 17.45 33.20
N VAL A 178 8.82 17.97 33.56
CA VAL A 178 10.02 17.18 33.90
C VAL A 178 9.77 16.14 34.99
N GLU A 179 9.08 16.50 36.04
CA GLU A 179 8.78 15.57 37.15
C GLU A 179 7.92 14.39 36.70
N ALA A 180 6.96 14.65 35.79
CA ALA A 180 6.12 13.60 35.21
C ALA A 180 6.92 12.71 34.26
N GLN A 181 7.82 13.29 33.44
CA GLN A 181 8.73 12.54 32.57
C GLN A 181 9.62 11.58 33.37
N LEU A 182 10.22 12.06 34.48
CA LEU A 182 11.05 11.25 35.37
C LEU A 182 10.22 10.12 35.99
N ALA A 183 9.05 10.44 36.57
CA ALA A 183 8.19 9.44 37.20
C ALA A 183 7.76 8.32 36.24
N VAL A 184 7.50 8.64 34.97
CA VAL A 184 7.16 7.68 33.92
C VAL A 184 8.34 6.76 33.58
N LEU A 185 9.54 7.31 33.42
CA LEU A 185 10.74 6.54 33.13
C LEU A 185 11.10 5.61 34.31
N GLU A 186 11.04 6.11 35.57
CA GLU A 186 11.30 5.35 36.77
C GLU A 186 10.27 4.23 37.02
N ALA A 187 9.04 4.41 36.51
CA ALA A 187 8.01 3.37 36.55
C ALA A 187 8.23 2.26 35.48
N GLY A 188 9.26 2.38 34.63
CA GLY A 188 9.64 1.37 33.67
C GLY A 188 8.96 1.50 32.29
N ALA A 189 8.53 2.70 31.93
CA ALA A 189 8.04 2.94 30.55
C ALA A 189 9.12 2.59 29.52
N ALA A 190 8.72 2.01 28.40
CA ALA A 190 9.61 1.72 27.28
C ALA A 190 10.07 3.00 26.56
N GLY A 191 9.31 4.11 26.69
CA GLY A 191 9.73 5.38 26.14
C GLY A 191 8.76 6.53 26.38
N LEU A 192 9.19 7.69 25.89
CA LEU A 192 8.46 8.94 25.91
C LEU A 192 8.26 9.47 24.48
N ILE A 193 7.08 10.04 24.22
CA ILE A 193 6.83 10.89 23.05
C ILE A 193 6.62 12.31 23.58
N LEU A 194 7.63 13.17 23.38
CA LEU A 194 7.60 14.56 23.78
C LEU A 194 6.85 15.37 22.72
N THR A 195 5.79 16.05 23.14
CA THR A 195 4.94 16.83 22.25
C THR A 195 5.40 18.28 22.09
N ARG A 196 5.07 18.96 20.97
CA ARG A 196 5.36 20.37 20.68
C ARG A 196 6.86 20.69 20.68
N ASP A 197 7.68 19.78 20.15
CA ASP A 197 9.14 19.92 20.12
C ASP A 197 9.73 20.34 21.49
N THR A 198 9.16 19.80 22.56
CA THR A 198 9.65 20.07 23.91
C THR A 198 11.12 19.68 24.02
N GLU A 199 11.96 20.62 24.45
CA GLU A 199 13.36 20.35 24.74
C GLU A 199 13.49 19.40 25.93
N ILE A 200 14.30 18.35 25.78
CA ILE A 200 14.54 17.39 26.85
C ILE A 200 15.57 17.94 27.84
N MET A 201 15.22 17.95 29.10
CA MET A 201 16.17 18.33 30.16
C MET A 201 17.26 17.27 30.32
N PRO A 202 18.53 17.66 30.61
CA PRO A 202 19.65 16.71 30.75
C PRO A 202 19.38 15.58 31.74
N ILE A 203 18.70 15.86 32.84
CA ILE A 203 18.36 14.86 33.86
C ILE A 203 17.38 13.80 33.32
N VAL A 204 16.42 14.21 32.47
CA VAL A 204 15.48 13.29 31.84
C VAL A 204 16.20 12.43 30.82
N LEU A 205 17.09 13.03 30.01
CA LEU A 205 17.88 12.30 29.01
C LEU A 205 18.78 11.25 29.67
N GLN A 206 19.46 11.61 30.75
CA GLN A 206 20.28 10.67 31.51
C GLN A 206 19.46 9.52 32.11
N THR A 207 18.26 9.83 32.61
CA THR A 207 17.35 8.83 33.14
C THR A 207 16.84 7.91 32.00
N ALA A 208 16.46 8.45 30.88
CA ALA A 208 16.03 7.66 29.69
C ALA A 208 17.15 6.70 29.25
N LEU A 209 18.37 7.19 29.12
CA LEU A 209 19.53 6.36 28.77
C LEU A 209 19.79 5.25 29.80
N ARG A 210 19.67 5.56 31.09
CA ARG A 210 19.84 4.59 32.18
C ARG A 210 18.82 3.45 32.11
N TYR A 211 17.56 3.76 31.78
CA TYR A 211 16.48 2.78 31.66
C TYR A 211 16.37 2.21 30.25
N LYS A 212 17.26 2.60 29.31
CA LYS A 212 17.24 2.20 27.89
C LYS A 212 15.90 2.53 27.20
N ALA A 213 15.26 3.61 27.63
CA ALA A 213 13.99 4.07 27.10
C ALA A 213 14.18 4.81 25.76
N VAL A 214 13.23 4.67 24.86
CA VAL A 214 13.18 5.42 23.60
C VAL A 214 12.56 6.79 23.87
N VAL A 215 13.17 7.86 23.39
CA VAL A 215 12.59 9.20 23.45
C VAL A 215 12.46 9.76 22.06
N ILE A 216 11.24 10.10 21.71
CA ILE A 216 10.85 10.69 20.40
C ILE A 216 10.31 12.08 20.69
N SER A 217 10.73 13.09 19.93
CA SER A 217 10.12 14.41 19.89
C SER A 217 9.19 14.52 18.68
N THR A 218 8.06 15.21 18.82
CA THR A 218 7.14 15.50 17.72
C THR A 218 6.65 16.96 17.79
N PRO A 219 6.46 17.64 16.64
CA PRO A 219 5.92 19.01 16.62
C PRO A 219 4.45 19.08 17.04
N TYR A 220 3.75 17.96 17.04
CA TYR A 220 2.32 17.89 17.34
C TYR A 220 2.03 18.05 18.82
N ASP A 221 0.84 18.57 19.15
CA ASP A 221 0.31 18.56 20.50
C ASP A 221 -0.14 17.14 20.92
N THR A 222 -0.44 16.99 22.20
CA THR A 222 -0.83 15.69 22.79
C THR A 222 -2.05 15.07 22.12
N TYR A 223 -3.06 15.87 21.79
CA TYR A 223 -4.29 15.38 21.15
C TYR A 223 -4.02 14.89 19.73
N THR A 224 -3.31 15.69 18.94
CA THR A 224 -2.92 15.33 17.57
C THR A 224 -2.01 14.10 17.56
N THR A 225 -1.03 14.04 18.45
CA THR A 225 -0.13 12.89 18.62
C THR A 225 -0.93 11.62 18.92
N ALA A 226 -1.85 11.68 19.89
CA ALA A 226 -2.68 10.54 20.28
C ALA A 226 -3.60 10.04 19.15
N ARG A 227 -4.05 10.94 18.27
CA ARG A 227 -4.83 10.56 17.08
C ARG A 227 -3.99 9.96 15.98
N LEU A 228 -2.81 10.52 15.74
CA LEU A 228 -1.95 10.09 14.63
C LEU A 228 -1.24 8.77 14.93
N ILE A 229 -0.92 8.50 16.19
CA ILE A 229 -0.09 7.34 16.53
C ILE A 229 -0.71 6.01 16.09
N ASN A 230 -2.03 5.88 16.08
CA ASN A 230 -2.73 4.71 15.57
C ASN A 230 -2.56 4.50 14.05
N GLN A 231 -2.16 5.55 13.35
CA GLN A 231 -1.87 5.48 11.92
C GLN A 231 -0.43 5.03 11.62
N SER A 232 0.40 4.80 12.66
CA SER A 232 1.73 4.20 12.52
C SER A 232 1.71 2.70 12.28
N ILE A 233 0.55 2.06 12.40
CA ILE A 233 0.37 0.64 12.11
C ILE A 233 0.76 0.36 10.65
N GLN A 234 1.54 -0.70 10.46
CA GLN A 234 2.01 -1.08 9.14
C GLN A 234 0.93 -1.77 8.33
N VAL A 235 0.93 -1.49 7.03
CA VAL A 235 -0.07 -2.00 6.06
C VAL A 235 -0.17 -3.53 6.09
N ARG A 236 0.95 -4.25 6.26
CA ARG A 236 1.00 -5.72 6.32
C ARG A 236 0.08 -6.34 7.38
N LEU A 237 -0.26 -5.59 8.44
CA LEU A 237 -1.11 -6.04 9.55
C LEU A 237 -2.61 -5.92 9.23
N VAL A 238 -2.95 -5.05 8.28
CA VAL A 238 -4.35 -4.67 7.97
C VAL A 238 -4.77 -5.11 6.57
N MET A 239 -3.82 -5.25 5.63
CA MET A 239 -4.09 -5.59 4.25
C MET A 239 -4.77 -6.95 4.08
N THR A 240 -5.59 -7.08 3.07
CA THR A 240 -6.12 -8.36 2.61
C THR A 240 -5.03 -9.11 1.86
N LYS A 241 -4.62 -10.30 2.37
CA LYS A 241 -3.53 -11.13 1.82
C LYS A 241 -4.03 -12.18 0.83
N ASN A 242 -5.24 -12.72 1.02
CA ASN A 242 -5.82 -13.73 0.14
C ASN A 242 -6.44 -13.07 -1.09
N LEU A 243 -5.64 -12.88 -2.13
CA LEU A 243 -6.05 -12.18 -3.33
C LEU A 243 -6.51 -13.15 -4.41
N VAL A 244 -7.57 -12.78 -5.13
CA VAL A 244 -7.90 -13.38 -6.41
C VAL A 244 -7.27 -12.51 -7.48
N THR A 245 -6.25 -13.02 -8.15
CA THR A 245 -5.54 -12.33 -9.22
C THR A 245 -6.06 -12.75 -10.59
N LEU A 246 -5.96 -11.85 -11.54
CA LEU A 246 -6.30 -12.06 -12.94
C LEU A 246 -5.04 -11.90 -13.80
N LYS A 247 -5.03 -12.51 -14.98
CA LYS A 247 -3.94 -12.34 -15.95
C LYS A 247 -4.41 -11.49 -17.13
N THR A 248 -3.50 -10.72 -17.71
CA THR A 248 -3.80 -9.94 -18.93
C THR A 248 -4.33 -10.82 -20.07
N THR A 249 -3.94 -12.09 -20.07
CA THR A 249 -4.38 -13.10 -21.06
C THR A 249 -5.76 -13.70 -20.77
N ASP A 250 -6.35 -13.50 -19.59
CA ASP A 250 -7.66 -14.05 -19.23
C ASP A 250 -8.76 -13.48 -20.14
N LEU A 251 -9.71 -14.33 -20.55
CA LEU A 251 -10.87 -13.93 -21.34
C LEU A 251 -11.82 -13.08 -20.48
N LEU A 252 -12.41 -12.05 -21.06
CA LEU A 252 -13.37 -11.19 -20.34
C LEU A 252 -14.60 -11.96 -19.85
N SER A 253 -15.02 -13.03 -20.56
CA SER A 253 -16.08 -13.93 -20.10
C SER A 253 -15.73 -14.60 -18.76
N ASP A 254 -14.52 -15.17 -18.67
CA ASP A 254 -14.07 -15.93 -17.52
C ASP A 254 -13.81 -14.99 -16.33
N VAL A 255 -13.27 -13.79 -16.62
CA VAL A 255 -13.09 -12.72 -15.62
C VAL A 255 -14.44 -12.34 -15.01
N ARG A 256 -15.48 -12.16 -15.85
CA ARG A 256 -16.82 -11.84 -15.38
C ARG A 256 -17.35 -12.93 -14.44
N GLU A 257 -17.20 -14.20 -14.79
CA GLU A 257 -17.63 -15.32 -13.95
C GLU A 257 -16.88 -15.33 -12.61
N LYS A 258 -15.54 -15.14 -12.63
CA LYS A 258 -14.72 -15.04 -11.41
C LYS A 258 -15.20 -13.88 -10.53
N MET A 259 -15.48 -12.71 -11.12
CA MET A 259 -15.96 -11.54 -10.39
C MET A 259 -17.35 -11.74 -9.77
N LEU A 260 -18.24 -12.46 -10.45
CA LEU A 260 -19.57 -12.77 -9.91
C LEU A 260 -19.53 -13.81 -8.79
N ALA A 261 -18.58 -14.75 -8.85
CA ALA A 261 -18.41 -15.80 -7.84
C ALA A 261 -17.70 -15.27 -6.58
N ALA A 262 -16.82 -14.27 -6.70
CA ALA A 262 -16.03 -13.74 -5.61
C ALA A 262 -16.66 -12.48 -5.02
N LYS A 263 -16.50 -12.31 -3.70
CA LYS A 263 -17.03 -11.15 -2.95
C LYS A 263 -16.14 -9.90 -3.03
N PHE A 264 -15.13 -9.88 -3.92
CA PHE A 264 -14.18 -8.77 -4.04
C PHE A 264 -14.67 -7.73 -5.06
N VAL A 265 -14.29 -6.48 -4.85
CA VAL A 265 -14.60 -5.37 -5.78
C VAL A 265 -13.37 -5.02 -6.64
N ASN A 266 -12.17 -5.27 -6.15
CA ASN A 266 -10.91 -4.95 -6.81
C ASN A 266 -10.09 -6.22 -7.03
N TYR A 267 -9.58 -6.37 -8.23
CA TYR A 267 -8.80 -7.54 -8.65
C TYR A 267 -7.47 -7.07 -9.23
N PRO A 268 -6.33 -7.48 -8.65
CA PRO A 268 -5.05 -7.25 -9.29
C PRO A 268 -4.94 -7.99 -10.61
N VAL A 269 -4.42 -7.32 -11.62
CA VAL A 269 -4.12 -7.92 -12.92
C VAL A 269 -2.60 -8.01 -13.05
N LEU A 270 -2.10 -9.21 -13.31
CA LEU A 270 -0.68 -9.50 -13.47
C LEU A 270 -0.34 -9.60 -14.95
N GLU A 271 0.74 -8.95 -15.39
CA GLU A 271 1.21 -9.03 -16.78
C GLU A 271 1.89 -10.36 -17.10
N ARG A 272 2.55 -10.97 -16.09
CA ARG A 272 3.20 -12.29 -16.18
C ARG A 272 2.81 -13.09 -14.95
N GLY A 273 2.23 -14.23 -15.17
CA GLY A 273 1.91 -15.19 -14.12
C GLY A 273 2.87 -16.35 -14.10
#